data_710b02a194393b5c9dbdbc1eee3fcb85
#
_entry.id   710b02a194393b5c9dbdbc1eee3fcb85
#
_cell.length_a   1.000
_cell.length_b   1.000
_cell.length_c   1.000
_cell.angle_alpha   90.00
_cell.angle_beta   90.00
_cell.angle_gamma   90.00
#
_symmetry.space_group_name_H-M   'P 1'
#
loop_
_entity.id
_entity.type
_entity.pdbx_description
1 polymer ?
#
loop_
_entity_poly.entity_id
_entity_poly.type
_entity_poly.pdbx_seq_one_letter_code
_entity_poly.pdbx_strand_id
1 'polypeptide(L)' 'MCIVCLEFQNKNLTIAEARTALKEVIIFADNDEEKQHANELAKMNDEEMKKAMEKSE' A
#
# COMPACT_ATOMS: atom_id res chain seq x y z
N MET A 1 6.39 4.59 7.79
CA MET A 1 5.06 4.24 7.24
C MET A 1 4.95 4.75 5.82
N CYS A 2 4.40 3.97 4.91
CA CYS A 2 4.26 4.44 3.54
C CYS A 2 3.01 5.33 3.42
N ILE A 3 3.05 6.24 2.45
CA ILE A 3 1.99 7.22 2.27
C ILE A 3 0.65 6.56 1.90
N VAL A 4 0.70 5.46 1.17
CA VAL A 4 -0.52 4.73 0.79
C VAL A 4 -1.19 4.16 2.03
N CYS A 5 -0.40 3.57 2.93
CA CYS A 5 -0.94 3.04 4.18
C CYS A 5 -1.56 4.14 5.03
N LEU A 6 -0.89 5.28 5.11
CA LEU A 6 -1.38 6.41 5.89
C LEU A 6 -2.72 6.92 5.35
N GLU A 7 -2.82 7.09 4.03
CA GLU A 7 -4.05 7.56 3.43
C GLU A 7 -5.19 6.55 3.55
N PHE A 8 -4.85 5.26 3.46
CA PHE A 8 -5.84 4.22 3.67
C PHE A 8 -6.38 4.25 5.10
N GLN A 9 -5.49 4.39 6.08
CA GLN A 9 -5.89 4.47 7.48
C GLN A 9 -6.78 5.68 7.77
N ASN A 10 -6.55 6.76 7.05
CA ASN A 10 -7.37 7.98 7.17
C ASN A 10 -8.64 7.91 6.33
N LYS A 11 -8.93 6.76 5.73
CA LYS A 11 -10.13 6.52 4.92
C LYS A 11 -10.22 7.38 3.67
N ASN A 12 -9.07 7.84 3.20
CA ASN A 12 -9.02 8.60 1.94
C ASN A 12 -8.99 7.71 0.71
N LEU A 13 -8.73 6.41 0.89
CA LEU A 13 -8.63 5.46 -0.22
C LEU A 13 -9.49 4.23 0.03
N THR A 14 -10.09 3.73 -1.03
CA THR A 14 -10.69 2.39 -1.01
C THR A 14 -9.58 1.37 -1.29
N ILE A 15 -9.89 0.09 -1.12
CA ILE A 15 -8.95 -0.98 -1.43
C ILE A 15 -8.52 -0.93 -2.89
N ALA A 16 -9.44 -0.68 -3.81
CA ALA A 16 -9.13 -0.59 -5.23
C ALA A 16 -8.18 0.58 -5.51
N GLU A 17 -8.44 1.73 -4.90
CA GLU A 17 -7.57 2.90 -5.06
C GLU A 17 -6.21 2.67 -4.43
N ALA A 18 -6.17 2.03 -3.27
CA ALA A 18 -4.90 1.70 -2.62
C ALA A 18 -4.06 0.77 -3.48
N ARG A 19 -4.69 -0.23 -4.10
CA ARG A 19 -4.00 -1.16 -4.99
C ARG A 19 -3.40 -0.43 -6.20
N THR A 20 -4.14 0.49 -6.77
CA THR A 20 -3.64 1.31 -7.89
C THR A 20 -2.47 2.18 -7.43
N ALA A 21 -2.59 2.80 -6.26
CA ALA A 21 -1.53 3.63 -5.72
C ALA A 21 -0.26 2.82 -5.44
N LEU A 22 -0.40 1.59 -4.96
CA LEU A 22 0.74 0.72 -4.73
C LEU A 22 1.49 0.41 -6.02
N LYS A 23 0.77 0.21 -7.11
CA LYS A 23 1.41 -0.01 -8.41
C LYS A 23 2.23 1.20 -8.83
N GLU A 24 1.72 2.40 -8.59
CA GLU A 24 2.46 3.62 -8.90
C GLU A 24 3.71 3.74 -8.03
N VAL A 25 3.62 3.40 -6.76
CA VAL A 25 4.78 3.42 -5.87
C VAL A 25 5.85 2.46 -6.40
N ILE A 26 5.47 1.25 -6.83
CA ILE A 26 6.42 0.29 -7.36
C ILE A 26 7.17 0.85 -8.57
N ILE A 27 6.46 1.60 -9.42
CA ILE A 27 7.04 2.16 -10.64
C ILE A 27 7.91 3.37 -10.34
N PHE A 28 7.48 4.25 -9.46
CA PHE A 28 8.12 5.56 -9.26
C PHE A 28 9.00 5.69 -8.01
N ALA A 29 8.95 4.70 -7.11
CA ALA A 29 9.74 4.80 -5.89
C ALA A 29 11.25 4.74 -6.19
N ASP A 30 12.00 5.62 -5.57
CA ASP A 30 13.46 5.62 -5.67
C ASP A 30 14.10 4.73 -4.62
N ASN A 31 13.33 4.36 -3.60
CA ASN A 31 13.80 3.61 -2.46
C ASN A 31 13.38 2.15 -2.59
N ASP A 32 14.34 1.23 -2.51
CA ASP A 32 14.07 -0.20 -2.63
C ASP A 32 13.18 -0.71 -1.51
N GLU A 33 13.29 -0.15 -0.32
CA GLU A 33 12.44 -0.57 0.80
C GLU A 33 10.98 -0.26 0.52
N GLU A 34 10.70 0.90 -0.03
CA GLU A 34 9.34 1.27 -0.41
C GLU A 34 8.80 0.37 -1.52
N LYS A 35 9.64 0.06 -2.51
CA LYS A 35 9.27 -0.84 -3.58
C LYS A 35 8.92 -2.22 -3.06
N GLN A 36 9.75 -2.75 -2.16
CA GLN A 36 9.50 -4.07 -1.57
C GLN A 36 8.22 -4.07 -0.76
N HIS A 37 8.02 -3.06 0.05
CA HIS A 37 6.81 -2.93 0.86
C HIS A 37 5.56 -2.90 -0.02
N ALA A 38 5.57 -2.05 -1.04
CA ALA A 38 4.45 -1.94 -1.96
C ALA A 38 4.21 -3.23 -2.73
N ASN A 39 5.30 -3.88 -3.15
CA ASN A 39 5.21 -5.13 -3.89
C ASN A 39 4.60 -6.24 -3.03
N GLU A 40 5.00 -6.34 -1.77
CA GLU A 40 4.45 -7.32 -0.85
C GLU A 40 2.95 -7.09 -0.62
N LEU A 41 2.55 -5.84 -0.42
CA LEU A 41 1.15 -5.51 -0.25
C LEU A 41 0.36 -5.83 -1.52
N ALA A 42 0.92 -5.55 -2.67
CA ALA A 42 0.24 -5.79 -3.95
C ALA A 42 0.01 -7.28 -4.22
N LYS A 43 0.82 -8.15 -3.63
CA LYS A 43 0.65 -9.59 -3.77
C LYS A 43 -0.46 -10.17 -2.91
N MET A 44 -0.89 -9.43 -1.91
CA MET A 44 -1.92 -9.87 -0.99
C MET A 44 -3.31 -9.75 -1.62
N ASN A 45 -4.25 -10.57 -1.14
CA ASN A 45 -5.63 -10.37 -1.53
C ASN A 45 -6.20 -9.17 -0.78
N ASP A 46 -7.42 -8.76 -1.11
CA ASP A 46 -8.01 -7.54 -0.55
C ASP A 46 -8.12 -7.59 0.97
N GLU A 47 -8.51 -8.73 1.53
CA GLU A 47 -8.64 -8.85 2.97
C GLU A 47 -7.30 -8.75 3.68
N GLU A 48 -6.30 -9.46 3.16
CA GLU A 48 -4.96 -9.43 3.74
C GLU A 48 -4.33 -8.05 3.62
N MET A 49 -4.49 -7.43 2.47
CA MET A 49 -3.99 -6.08 2.25
C MET A 49 -4.61 -5.10 3.23
N LYS A 50 -5.93 -5.17 3.39
CA LYS A 50 -6.64 -4.30 4.32
C LYS A 50 -6.11 -4.46 5.73
N LYS A 51 -5.96 -5.69 6.20
CA LYS A 51 -5.44 -5.96 7.54
C LYS A 51 -4.02 -5.45 7.71
N ALA A 52 -3.17 -5.70 6.72
CA ALA A 52 -1.77 -5.27 6.79
C ALA A 52 -1.68 -3.74 6.84
N MET A 53 -2.47 -3.06 6.02
CA MET A 53 -2.45 -1.60 5.98
C MET A 53 -3.04 -0.97 7.23
N GLU A 54 -4.06 -1.57 7.81
CA GLU A 54 -4.66 -1.09 9.05
C GLU A 54 -3.71 -1.24 10.24
N LYS A 55 -2.86 -2.27 10.22
CA LYS A 55 -1.90 -2.52 11.29
C LYS A 55 -0.57 -1.82 11.08
N SER A 56 -0.33 -1.30 9.90
CA SER A 56 0.92 -0.62 9.57
C SER A 56 1.01 0.71 10.30
N GLU A 57 2.14 0.97 10.92
CA GLU A 57 2.40 2.24 11.59
C GLU A 57 3.63 2.90 11.04
#